data_8d0428e97b78ef806fca1d72ca7a7180
#
_entry.id   8d0428e97b78ef806fca1d72ca7a7180
#
_cell.length_a   1.000
_cell.length_b   1.000
_cell.length_c   1.000
_cell.angle_alpha   90.00
_cell.angle_beta   90.00
_cell.angle_gamma   90.00
#
_symmetry.space_group_name_H-M   'P 1'
#
loop_
_entity.id
_entity.type
_entity.pdbx_description
1 polymer ?
#
loop_
_entity_poly.entity_id
_entity_poly.type
_entity_poly.pdbx_seq_one_letter_code
_entity_poly.pdbx_strand_id
1 'polypeptide(L)'
;LETGAISEQELETFHPAPCNRLDRNTSGLVLCGKSLAGLQALSEALKLRTLKKYYLALVLGKADRPGHQKAWLSKDTKTNQVKVSTGQVPESSPIETAWEPVWSNGEETLLKVELITGKSHQIRCHLASLGYPLAGDPKYGNAHWNRRLKQEYGLKRQFLHAWQVEFPRMSGALEALSGKCFTAPLPDELERITEGERKKGKL
;
A
#
# COMPACT_ATOMS: atom_id res chain seq x y z
N LEU A 1 -15.07 0.16 -23.36
CA LEU A 1 -15.80 -0.01 -24.63
C LEU A 1 -15.29 -1.24 -25.39
N GLU A 2 -14.01 -1.40 -25.64
CA GLU A 2 -13.44 -2.53 -26.42
C GLU A 2 -13.81 -3.92 -25.87
N THR A 3 -13.97 -4.05 -24.55
CA THR A 3 -14.35 -5.32 -23.91
C THR A 3 -15.86 -5.50 -23.75
N GLY A 4 -16.69 -4.55 -24.19
CA GLY A 4 -18.15 -4.56 -24.00
C GLY A 4 -18.60 -4.44 -22.53
N ALA A 5 -17.67 -4.15 -21.60
CA ALA A 5 -17.97 -4.07 -20.18
C ALA A 5 -18.77 -2.82 -19.78
N ILE A 6 -18.80 -1.80 -20.64
CA ILE A 6 -19.55 -0.55 -20.50
C ILE A 6 -19.96 -0.10 -21.90
N SER A 7 -21.23 0.25 -22.06
CA SER A 7 -21.76 0.81 -23.32
C SER A 7 -21.57 2.35 -23.36
N GLU A 8 -21.65 2.92 -24.58
CA GLU A 8 -21.63 4.38 -24.76
C GLU A 8 -22.80 5.06 -24.02
N GLN A 9 -23.98 4.46 -24.09
CA GLN A 9 -25.17 4.97 -23.42
C GLN A 9 -25.03 5.00 -21.88
N GLU A 10 -24.33 4.01 -21.29
CA GLU A 10 -24.03 4.01 -19.86
C GLU A 10 -23.06 5.14 -19.49
N LEU A 11 -22.10 5.49 -20.39
CA LEU A 11 -21.18 6.60 -20.16
C LEU A 11 -21.85 7.98 -20.19
N GLU A 12 -22.99 8.14 -20.84
CA GLU A 12 -23.76 9.39 -20.80
C GLU A 12 -24.31 9.69 -19.40
N THR A 13 -24.60 8.66 -18.62
CA THR A 13 -25.22 8.76 -17.29
C THR A 13 -24.24 8.57 -16.13
N PHE A 14 -23.14 7.82 -16.35
CA PHE A 14 -22.15 7.52 -15.32
C PHE A 14 -20.75 7.32 -15.93
N HIS A 15 -19.77 8.00 -15.35
CA HIS A 15 -18.35 7.79 -15.66
C HIS A 15 -17.70 6.89 -14.61
N PRO A 16 -17.05 5.77 -15.00
CA PRO A 16 -16.26 4.94 -14.09
C PRO A 16 -15.24 5.76 -13.32
N ALA A 17 -15.18 5.57 -12.02
CA ALA A 17 -14.31 6.36 -11.15
C ALA A 17 -13.56 5.50 -10.14
N PRO A 18 -12.33 5.88 -9.75
CA PRO A 18 -11.59 5.20 -8.71
C PRO A 18 -12.22 5.45 -7.33
N CYS A 19 -12.32 4.37 -6.53
CA CYS A 19 -12.83 4.41 -5.15
C CYS A 19 -11.71 4.65 -4.12
N ASN A 20 -10.46 4.39 -4.49
CA ASN A 20 -9.28 4.64 -3.68
C ASN A 20 -8.18 5.29 -4.51
N ARG A 21 -7.11 5.65 -3.83
CA ARG A 21 -5.91 6.22 -4.46
C ARG A 21 -4.67 5.54 -3.91
N LEU A 22 -3.61 5.56 -4.71
CA LEU A 22 -2.26 5.23 -4.29
C LEU A 22 -1.44 6.51 -4.13
N ASP A 23 -0.38 6.45 -3.33
CA ASP A 23 0.61 7.53 -3.29
C ASP A 23 1.30 7.64 -4.66
N ARG A 24 1.79 8.82 -5.00
CA ARG A 24 2.63 9.01 -6.19
C ARG A 24 3.78 8.00 -6.17
N ASN A 25 3.98 7.30 -7.27
CA ASN A 25 5.00 6.27 -7.47
C ASN A 25 4.76 4.95 -6.68
N THR A 26 3.61 4.74 -6.05
CA THR A 26 3.17 3.42 -5.58
C THR A 26 2.48 2.70 -6.72
N SER A 27 2.86 1.46 -6.98
CA SER A 27 2.24 0.59 -8.00
C SER A 27 1.19 -0.33 -7.39
N GLY A 28 0.42 -1.01 -8.24
CA GLY A 28 -0.49 -2.07 -7.83
C GLY A 28 -1.98 -1.74 -8.01
N LEU A 29 -2.83 -2.39 -7.24
CA LEU A 29 -4.28 -2.41 -7.39
C LEU A 29 -4.94 -1.07 -7.05
N VAL A 30 -5.83 -0.63 -7.93
CA VAL A 30 -6.78 0.45 -7.70
C VAL A 30 -8.18 -0.10 -7.95
N LEU A 31 -9.11 0.18 -7.04
CA LEU A 31 -10.51 -0.22 -7.15
C LEU A 31 -11.30 0.88 -7.85
N CYS A 32 -12.05 0.51 -8.89
CA CYS A 32 -12.90 1.43 -9.65
C CYS A 32 -14.33 0.91 -9.69
N GLY A 33 -15.30 1.80 -9.50
CA GLY A 33 -16.71 1.51 -9.75
C GLY A 33 -17.04 1.71 -11.23
N LYS A 34 -17.62 0.69 -11.89
CA LYS A 34 -18.08 0.77 -13.28
C LYS A 34 -19.55 1.21 -13.41
N SER A 35 -20.27 1.24 -12.31
CA SER A 35 -21.64 1.74 -12.20
C SER A 35 -21.79 2.57 -10.92
N LEU A 36 -22.81 3.41 -10.83
CA LEU A 36 -23.06 4.22 -9.64
C LEU A 36 -23.25 3.35 -8.39
N ALA A 37 -24.04 2.27 -8.49
CA ALA A 37 -24.26 1.33 -7.39
C ALA A 37 -22.95 0.66 -6.96
N GLY A 38 -22.13 0.22 -7.91
CA GLY A 38 -20.81 -0.37 -7.65
C GLY A 38 -19.84 0.62 -7.00
N LEU A 39 -19.81 1.88 -7.48
CA LEU A 39 -18.98 2.95 -6.91
C LEU A 39 -19.37 3.25 -5.46
N GLN A 40 -20.67 3.40 -5.19
CA GLN A 40 -21.18 3.67 -3.84
C GLN A 40 -20.89 2.51 -2.89
N ALA A 41 -21.15 1.28 -3.31
CA ALA A 41 -20.93 0.09 -2.49
C ALA A 41 -19.42 -0.12 -2.19
N LEU A 42 -18.53 0.06 -3.18
CA LEU A 42 -17.07 -0.01 -2.96
C LEU A 42 -16.57 1.11 -2.04
N SER A 43 -17.07 2.33 -2.22
CA SER A 43 -16.69 3.47 -1.39
C SER A 43 -17.11 3.26 0.07
N GLU A 44 -18.31 2.72 0.31
CA GLU A 44 -18.80 2.40 1.65
C GLU A 44 -17.99 1.25 2.28
N ALA A 45 -17.69 0.17 1.52
CA ALA A 45 -16.88 -0.93 1.98
C ALA A 45 -15.46 -0.47 2.38
N LEU A 46 -14.86 0.46 1.61
CA LEU A 46 -13.57 1.07 1.95
C LEU A 46 -13.64 1.96 3.19
N LYS A 47 -14.70 2.75 3.34
CA LYS A 47 -14.94 3.62 4.49
C LYS A 47 -15.14 2.81 5.77
N LEU A 48 -15.91 1.74 5.70
CA LEU A 48 -16.14 0.79 6.81
C LEU A 48 -14.96 -0.15 7.05
N ARG A 49 -13.93 -0.12 6.19
CA ARG A 49 -12.73 -0.97 6.28
C ARG A 49 -13.04 -2.48 6.24
N THR A 50 -14.08 -2.86 5.52
CA THR A 50 -14.46 -4.26 5.37
C THR A 50 -13.53 -5.04 4.44
N LEU A 51 -12.88 -4.34 3.49
CA LEU A 51 -11.90 -4.93 2.57
C LEU A 51 -10.53 -4.98 3.22
N LYS A 52 -9.85 -6.13 3.14
CA LYS A 52 -8.44 -6.21 3.51
C LYS A 52 -7.56 -5.82 2.33
N LYS A 53 -6.59 -4.97 2.60
CA LYS A 53 -5.65 -4.45 1.60
C LYS A 53 -4.24 -4.72 2.05
N TYR A 54 -3.49 -5.44 1.22
CA TYR A 54 -2.12 -5.81 1.51
C TYR A 54 -1.17 -5.17 0.50
N TYR A 55 -0.04 -4.74 1.02
CA TYR A 55 1.04 -4.15 0.26
C TYR A 55 2.30 -4.98 0.43
N LEU A 56 3.15 -5.00 -0.60
CA LEU A 56 4.53 -5.44 -0.46
C LEU A 56 5.43 -4.22 -0.27
N ALA A 57 6.26 -4.26 0.76
CA ALA A 57 7.20 -3.20 1.10
C ALA A 57 8.57 -3.80 1.44
N LEU A 58 9.62 -3.38 0.73
CA LEU A 58 10.99 -3.70 1.12
C LEU A 58 11.47 -2.64 2.11
N VAL A 59 11.91 -3.07 3.28
CA VAL A 59 12.37 -2.20 4.37
C VAL A 59 13.80 -2.50 4.78
N LEU A 60 14.51 -1.47 5.24
CA LEU A 60 15.78 -1.61 5.93
C LEU A 60 15.51 -2.07 7.37
N GLY A 61 16.29 -3.03 7.83
CA GLY A 61 16.18 -3.58 9.18
C GLY A 61 15.60 -4.99 9.20
N LYS A 62 15.92 -5.69 10.29
CA LYS A 62 15.50 -7.07 10.55
C LYS A 62 14.10 -7.07 11.19
N ALA A 63 13.05 -6.92 10.37
CA ALA A 63 11.66 -7.04 10.80
C ALA A 63 11.17 -8.49 10.64
N ASP A 64 11.85 -9.44 11.28
CA ASP A 64 11.69 -10.90 11.10
C ASP A 64 10.52 -11.52 11.87
N ARG A 65 9.70 -10.70 12.51
CA ARG A 65 8.49 -11.13 13.24
C ARG A 65 7.27 -10.35 12.78
N PRO A 66 6.09 -10.97 12.80
CA PRO A 66 4.85 -10.25 12.60
C PRO A 66 4.70 -9.12 13.61
N GLY A 67 4.13 -8.02 13.17
CA GLY A 67 3.85 -6.88 14.02
C GLY A 67 2.51 -6.26 13.73
N HIS A 68 1.95 -5.58 14.73
CA HIS A 68 0.70 -4.86 14.64
C HIS A 68 0.81 -3.63 15.55
N GLN A 69 0.70 -2.45 14.95
CA GLN A 69 0.89 -1.19 15.68
C GLN A 69 -0.22 -0.20 15.38
N LYS A 70 -0.62 0.49 16.46
CA LYS A 70 -1.50 1.66 16.43
C LYS A 70 -0.69 2.89 16.78
N ALA A 71 -0.97 3.99 16.11
CA ALA A 71 -0.31 5.26 16.32
C ALA A 71 -1.24 6.41 15.93
N TRP A 72 -0.75 7.62 16.01
CA TRP A 72 -1.45 8.82 15.59
C TRP A 72 -0.63 9.51 14.49
N LEU A 73 -1.34 9.98 13.47
CA LEU A 73 -0.74 10.61 12.31
C LEU A 73 -1.26 12.05 12.20
N SER A 74 -0.35 13.01 12.26
CA SER A 74 -0.62 14.42 12.02
C SER A 74 0.04 14.87 10.71
N LYS A 75 -0.60 15.82 10.02
CA LYS A 75 -0.07 16.41 8.79
C LYS A 75 0.29 17.86 9.04
N ASP A 76 1.56 18.18 8.88
CA ASP A 76 2.01 19.57 8.81
C ASP A 76 1.60 20.14 7.45
N THR A 77 0.67 21.08 7.46
CA THR A 77 0.12 21.69 6.24
C THR A 77 1.13 22.60 5.54
N LYS A 78 2.11 23.17 6.27
CA LYS A 78 3.13 24.06 5.71
C LYS A 78 4.22 23.31 4.96
N THR A 79 4.69 22.20 5.53
CA THR A 79 5.79 21.39 4.97
C THR A 79 5.27 20.19 4.16
N ASN A 80 3.96 19.93 4.20
CA ASN A 80 3.31 18.74 3.65
C ASN A 80 3.95 17.42 4.17
N GLN A 81 4.56 17.50 5.37
CA GLN A 81 5.13 16.35 6.05
C GLN A 81 4.09 15.68 6.95
N VAL A 82 4.19 14.37 7.04
CA VAL A 82 3.38 13.56 7.93
C VAL A 82 4.27 13.09 9.08
N LYS A 83 3.80 13.27 10.31
CA LYS A 83 4.49 12.84 11.54
C LYS A 83 3.65 11.78 12.24
N VAL A 84 4.33 10.80 12.82
CA VAL A 84 3.73 9.74 13.63
C VAL A 84 4.05 9.97 15.08
N SER A 85 3.06 9.82 15.96
CA SER A 85 3.18 9.89 17.42
C SER A 85 2.50 8.69 18.07
N THR A 86 3.00 8.27 19.23
CA THR A 86 2.41 7.18 20.03
C THR A 86 1.13 7.61 20.76
N GLY A 87 1.02 8.90 21.05
CA GLY A 87 -0.16 9.51 21.67
C GLY A 87 -0.90 10.45 20.73
N GLN A 88 -2.18 10.71 21.02
CA GLN A 88 -2.99 11.68 20.30
C GLN A 88 -2.41 13.10 20.49
N VAL A 89 -2.24 13.81 19.38
CA VAL A 89 -1.88 15.23 19.35
C VAL A 89 -2.96 16.00 18.58
N PRO A 90 -3.07 17.33 18.74
CA PRO A 90 -4.03 18.13 17.99
C PRO A 90 -3.97 17.83 16.49
N GLU A 91 -5.12 17.78 15.83
CA GLU A 91 -5.29 17.49 14.39
C GLU A 91 -4.73 16.13 13.92
N SER A 92 -4.39 15.22 14.85
CA SER A 92 -3.97 13.88 14.48
C SER A 92 -5.16 12.93 14.25
N SER A 93 -4.92 11.93 13.40
CA SER A 93 -5.88 10.85 13.12
C SER A 93 -5.27 9.51 13.54
N PRO A 94 -6.06 8.59 14.11
CA PRO A 94 -5.57 7.26 14.44
C PRO A 94 -5.21 6.49 13.18
N ILE A 95 -4.10 5.79 13.24
CA ILE A 95 -3.62 4.87 12.20
C ILE A 95 -3.37 3.50 12.79
N GLU A 96 -3.55 2.48 11.95
CA GLU A 96 -3.35 1.09 12.32
C GLU A 96 -2.76 0.34 11.13
N THR A 97 -1.65 -0.36 11.36
CA THR A 97 -0.89 -1.10 10.34
C THR A 97 -0.40 -2.41 10.96
N ALA A 98 -0.60 -3.51 10.27
CA ALA A 98 -0.02 -4.80 10.62
C ALA A 98 0.92 -5.26 9.51
N TRP A 99 1.87 -6.13 9.83
CA TRP A 99 2.79 -6.70 8.86
C TRP A 99 3.25 -8.09 9.25
N GLU A 100 3.65 -8.85 8.24
CA GLU A 100 4.33 -10.13 8.39
C GLU A 100 5.52 -10.18 7.43
N PRO A 101 6.66 -10.76 7.84
CA PRO A 101 7.81 -10.92 6.97
C PRO A 101 7.52 -11.98 5.91
N VAL A 102 7.81 -11.65 4.64
CA VAL A 102 7.81 -12.63 3.54
C VAL A 102 9.19 -13.30 3.47
N TRP A 103 10.26 -12.52 3.58
CA TRP A 103 11.63 -12.97 3.74
C TRP A 103 12.48 -11.87 4.40
N SER A 104 13.62 -12.27 4.99
CA SER A 104 14.65 -11.36 5.49
C SER A 104 16.04 -11.92 5.17
N ASN A 105 16.98 -11.05 4.85
CA ASN A 105 18.40 -11.39 4.71
C ASN A 105 19.24 -10.99 5.94
N GLY A 106 18.60 -10.48 7.00
CA GLY A 106 19.25 -10.00 8.22
C GLY A 106 19.44 -8.50 8.28
N GLU A 107 19.59 -7.83 7.14
CA GLU A 107 19.72 -6.36 7.03
C GLU A 107 18.47 -5.72 6.45
N GLU A 108 17.78 -6.44 5.59
CA GLU A 108 16.59 -6.01 4.86
C GLU A 108 15.48 -7.04 4.98
N THR A 109 14.24 -6.58 4.93
CA THR A 109 13.08 -7.46 5.02
C THR A 109 12.04 -7.06 3.99
N LEU A 110 11.52 -8.02 3.22
CA LEU A 110 10.30 -7.84 2.45
C LEU A 110 9.12 -8.14 3.36
N LEU A 111 8.25 -7.16 3.53
CA LEU A 111 7.05 -7.25 4.35
C LEU A 111 5.80 -7.35 3.47
N LYS A 112 4.87 -8.20 3.87
CA LYS A 112 3.45 -8.09 3.53
C LYS A 112 2.79 -7.22 4.60
N VAL A 113 2.28 -6.07 4.21
CA VAL A 113 1.74 -5.05 5.10
C VAL A 113 0.24 -4.93 4.92
N GLU A 114 -0.53 -5.14 5.98
CA GLU A 114 -1.98 -4.88 5.99
C GLU A 114 -2.24 -3.40 6.30
N LEU A 115 -2.88 -2.70 5.36
CA LEU A 115 -3.32 -1.32 5.52
C LEU A 115 -4.72 -1.29 6.12
N ILE A 116 -4.83 -1.31 7.46
CA ILE A 116 -6.11 -1.32 8.19
C ILE A 116 -6.80 0.03 8.10
N THR A 117 -6.07 1.11 8.36
CA THR A 117 -6.50 2.49 8.06
C THR A 117 -5.80 2.98 6.79
N GLY A 118 -6.37 3.99 6.11
CA GLY A 118 -5.86 4.45 4.81
C GLY A 118 -5.54 5.94 4.78
N LYS A 119 -4.59 6.41 5.60
CA LYS A 119 -4.13 7.80 5.58
C LYS A 119 -2.98 8.01 4.61
N SER A 120 -2.83 9.24 4.11
CA SER A 120 -1.74 9.59 3.18
C SER A 120 -0.37 9.23 3.74
N HIS A 121 0.45 8.56 2.95
CA HIS A 121 1.80 8.08 3.29
C HIS A 121 1.86 7.13 4.51
N GLN A 122 0.73 6.59 4.98
CA GLN A 122 0.66 5.87 6.25
C GLN A 122 1.71 4.76 6.37
N ILE A 123 1.76 3.80 5.46
CA ILE A 123 2.74 2.70 5.52
C ILE A 123 4.15 3.25 5.57
N ARG A 124 4.46 4.23 4.73
CA ARG A 124 5.80 4.82 4.57
C ARG A 124 6.29 5.47 5.86
N CYS A 125 5.51 6.39 6.42
CA CYS A 125 5.91 7.10 7.63
C CYS A 125 5.77 6.24 8.90
N HIS A 126 4.78 5.33 8.98
CA HIS A 126 4.58 4.48 10.13
C HIS A 126 5.71 3.46 10.27
N LEU A 127 6.05 2.71 9.21
CA LEU A 127 7.18 1.78 9.26
C LEU A 127 8.51 2.50 9.51
N ALA A 128 8.73 3.67 8.90
CA ALA A 128 9.93 4.47 9.17
C ALA A 128 10.04 4.90 10.64
N SER A 129 8.92 5.29 11.28
CA SER A 129 8.90 5.65 12.72
C SER A 129 9.20 4.47 13.65
N LEU A 130 8.99 3.26 13.17
CA LEU A 130 9.32 2.01 13.88
C LEU A 130 10.76 1.51 13.61
N GLY A 131 11.55 2.27 12.84
CA GLY A 131 12.90 1.88 12.49
C GLY A 131 13.03 1.04 11.22
N TYR A 132 11.94 0.90 10.45
CA TYR A 132 11.87 0.14 9.21
C TYR A 132 11.58 1.03 7.99
N PRO A 133 12.48 1.95 7.61
CA PRO A 133 12.26 2.82 6.45
C PRO A 133 12.20 2.03 5.15
N LEU A 134 11.32 2.45 4.22
CA LEU A 134 11.15 1.80 2.93
C LEU A 134 12.31 2.09 1.97
N ALA A 135 12.68 1.07 1.21
CA ALA A 135 13.61 1.16 0.09
C ALA A 135 13.16 2.22 -0.92
N GLY A 136 14.09 3.06 -1.36
CA GLY A 136 13.84 4.07 -2.40
C GLY A 136 12.90 5.20 -2.01
N ASP A 137 12.44 5.26 -0.75
CA ASP A 137 11.56 6.35 -0.31
C ASP A 137 12.35 7.65 -0.13
N PRO A 138 12.07 8.70 -0.95
CA PRO A 138 12.84 9.94 -0.89
C PRO A 138 12.52 10.79 0.35
N LYS A 139 11.40 10.50 1.05
CA LYS A 139 10.90 11.34 2.13
C LYS A 139 11.12 10.75 3.51
N TYR A 140 10.91 9.45 3.65
CA TYR A 140 10.99 8.72 4.93
C TYR A 140 12.04 7.62 4.93
N GLY A 141 12.71 7.40 3.78
CA GLY A 141 13.71 6.35 3.61
C GLY A 141 15.10 6.72 4.13
N ASN A 142 16.00 5.74 4.08
CA ASN A 142 17.42 5.94 4.42
C ASN A 142 18.20 6.40 3.17
N ALA A 143 18.81 7.58 3.24
CA ALA A 143 19.49 8.20 2.08
C ALA A 143 20.71 7.38 1.59
N HIS A 144 21.47 6.74 2.48
CA HIS A 144 22.62 5.92 2.11
C HIS A 144 22.17 4.65 1.37
N TRP A 145 21.21 3.95 1.95
CA TRP A 145 20.63 2.75 1.35
C TRP A 145 19.94 3.05 0.01
N ASN A 146 19.19 4.15 -0.08
CA ASN A 146 18.56 4.57 -1.33
C ASN A 146 19.58 4.85 -2.44
N ARG A 147 20.76 5.42 -2.13
CA ARG A 147 21.84 5.61 -3.11
C ARG A 147 22.35 4.27 -3.61
N ARG A 148 22.60 3.30 -2.72
CA ARG A 148 23.03 1.94 -3.08
C ARG A 148 22.02 1.28 -4.03
N LEU A 149 20.75 1.23 -3.65
CA LEU A 149 19.70 0.60 -4.46
C LEU A 149 19.50 1.30 -5.80
N LYS A 150 19.68 2.61 -5.86
CA LYS A 150 19.66 3.37 -7.12
C LYS A 150 20.84 2.99 -8.02
N GLN A 151 22.04 2.82 -7.48
CA GLN A 151 23.23 2.44 -8.24
C GLN A 151 23.15 0.99 -8.73
N GLU A 152 22.73 0.07 -7.87
CA GLU A 152 22.71 -1.37 -8.17
C GLU A 152 21.51 -1.75 -9.05
N TYR A 153 20.34 -1.20 -8.82
CA TYR A 153 19.09 -1.64 -9.45
C TYR A 153 18.36 -0.54 -10.23
N GLY A 154 18.82 0.71 -10.14
CA GLY A 154 18.13 1.84 -10.77
C GLY A 154 16.90 2.32 -10.00
N LEU A 155 16.68 1.89 -8.76
CA LEU A 155 15.47 2.25 -7.98
C LEU A 155 15.40 3.77 -7.71
N LYS A 156 14.33 4.42 -8.22
CA LYS A 156 14.09 5.88 -8.11
C LYS A 156 12.83 6.23 -7.33
N ARG A 157 12.14 5.25 -6.78
CA ARG A 157 10.85 5.40 -6.10
C ARG A 157 10.77 4.48 -4.89
N GLN A 158 9.81 4.74 -4.00
CA GLN A 158 9.58 3.83 -2.87
C GLN A 158 9.22 2.42 -3.36
N PHE A 159 9.83 1.41 -2.76
CA PHE A 159 9.43 0.02 -2.93
C PHE A 159 8.16 -0.21 -2.12
N LEU A 160 7.03 0.19 -2.70
CA LEU A 160 5.70 0.00 -2.15
C LEU A 160 4.76 -0.39 -3.28
N HIS A 161 4.07 -1.50 -3.11
CA HIS A 161 3.19 -2.07 -4.12
C HIS A 161 1.88 -2.53 -3.49
N ALA A 162 0.75 -1.99 -3.93
CA ALA A 162 -0.58 -2.44 -3.53
C ALA A 162 -0.84 -3.82 -4.14
N TRP A 163 -0.45 -4.85 -3.44
CA TRP A 163 -0.30 -6.20 -3.93
C TRP A 163 -1.61 -6.97 -4.01
N GLN A 164 -2.43 -6.91 -2.94
CA GLN A 164 -3.59 -7.78 -2.80
C GLN A 164 -4.77 -7.07 -2.15
N VAL A 165 -5.97 -7.38 -2.63
CA VAL A 165 -7.24 -6.97 -2.00
C VAL A 165 -8.11 -8.20 -1.80
N GLU A 166 -8.61 -8.39 -0.57
CA GLU A 166 -9.52 -9.47 -0.22
C GLU A 166 -10.90 -8.90 0.08
N PHE A 167 -11.90 -9.51 -0.54
CA PHE A 167 -13.31 -9.21 -0.32
C PHE A 167 -13.88 -10.27 0.64
N PRO A 168 -14.41 -9.87 1.79
CA PRO A 168 -15.15 -10.80 2.65
C PRO A 168 -16.48 -11.18 2.00
N ARG A 169 -17.39 -11.79 2.74
CA ARG A 169 -18.76 -11.98 2.28
C ARG A 169 -19.39 -10.61 2.02
N MET A 170 -19.81 -10.39 0.79
CA MET A 170 -20.44 -9.15 0.32
C MET A 170 -21.90 -9.41 -0.04
N SER A 171 -22.68 -8.33 -0.24
CA SER A 171 -24.06 -8.37 -0.67
C SER A 171 -24.37 -7.27 -1.68
N GLY A 172 -25.54 -7.33 -2.31
CA GLY A 172 -26.00 -6.32 -3.26
C GLY A 172 -25.05 -6.19 -4.46
N ALA A 173 -24.69 -4.96 -4.83
CA ALA A 173 -23.87 -4.68 -6.02
C ALA A 173 -22.46 -5.33 -5.98
N LEU A 174 -21.99 -5.78 -4.82
CA LEU A 174 -20.69 -6.43 -4.66
C LEU A 174 -20.79 -7.93 -4.38
N GLU A 175 -21.98 -8.54 -4.43
CA GLU A 175 -22.19 -9.95 -4.12
C GLU A 175 -21.27 -10.88 -4.96
N ALA A 176 -21.13 -10.57 -6.24
CA ALA A 176 -20.24 -11.31 -7.15
C ALA A 176 -18.76 -11.27 -6.78
N LEU A 177 -18.35 -10.40 -5.86
CA LEU A 177 -16.98 -10.29 -5.34
C LEU A 177 -16.80 -11.02 -3.99
N SER A 178 -17.87 -11.60 -3.41
CA SER A 178 -17.81 -12.30 -2.13
C SER A 178 -16.73 -13.36 -2.09
N GLY A 179 -15.86 -13.31 -1.10
CA GLY A 179 -14.77 -14.25 -0.86
C GLY A 179 -13.65 -14.19 -1.91
N LYS A 180 -13.70 -13.26 -2.86
CA LYS A 180 -12.67 -13.14 -3.89
C LYS A 180 -11.45 -12.39 -3.37
N CYS A 181 -10.31 -12.82 -3.90
CA CYS A 181 -9.01 -12.20 -3.69
C CYS A 181 -8.41 -11.82 -5.05
N PHE A 182 -7.95 -10.57 -5.16
CA PHE A 182 -7.29 -10.06 -6.36
C PHE A 182 -5.86 -9.70 -6.02
N THR A 183 -4.92 -10.08 -6.89
CA THR A 183 -3.49 -9.86 -6.71
C THR A 183 -2.91 -9.20 -7.94
N ALA A 184 -2.06 -8.19 -7.74
CA ALA A 184 -1.23 -7.61 -8.81
C ALA A 184 0.19 -8.18 -8.70
N PRO A 185 0.80 -8.66 -9.79
CA PRO A 185 2.20 -9.07 -9.78
C PRO A 185 3.10 -7.88 -9.49
N LEU A 186 4.26 -8.12 -8.87
CA LEU A 186 5.27 -7.09 -8.74
C LEU A 186 5.71 -6.63 -10.13
N PRO A 187 5.91 -5.31 -10.35
CA PRO A 187 6.62 -4.83 -11.52
C PRO A 187 8.04 -5.42 -11.60
N ASP A 188 8.52 -5.71 -12.80
CA ASP A 188 9.85 -6.33 -13.06
C ASP A 188 11.00 -5.64 -12.32
N GLU A 189 10.94 -4.30 -12.22
CA GLU A 189 11.91 -3.50 -11.47
C GLU A 189 11.98 -3.93 -9.99
N LEU A 190 10.82 -4.09 -9.35
CA LEU A 190 10.74 -4.46 -7.93
C LEU A 190 11.04 -5.95 -7.72
N GLU A 191 10.65 -6.80 -8.66
CA GLU A 191 10.93 -8.23 -8.62
C GLU A 191 12.43 -8.50 -8.68
N ARG A 192 13.16 -7.85 -9.61
CA ARG A 192 14.63 -7.94 -9.70
C ARG A 192 15.34 -7.54 -8.41
N ILE A 193 14.85 -6.48 -7.75
CA ILE A 193 15.40 -6.05 -6.45
C ILE A 193 15.16 -7.13 -5.40
N THR A 194 13.93 -7.64 -5.32
CA THR A 194 13.56 -8.72 -4.39
C THR A 194 14.46 -9.94 -4.53
N GLU A 195 14.68 -10.40 -5.76
CA GLU A 195 15.54 -11.55 -6.03
C GLU A 195 17.02 -11.27 -5.72
N GLY A 196 17.50 -10.08 -6.06
CA GLY A 196 18.88 -9.67 -5.82
C GLY A 196 19.20 -9.59 -4.33
N GLU A 197 18.39 -8.89 -3.55
CA GLU A 197 18.61 -8.73 -2.11
C GLU A 197 18.40 -10.05 -1.34
N ARG A 198 17.45 -10.88 -1.77
CA ARG A 198 17.23 -12.21 -1.17
C ARG A 198 18.43 -13.14 -1.32
N LYS A 199 19.17 -13.03 -2.43
CA LYS A 199 20.37 -13.85 -2.68
C LYS A 199 21.54 -13.45 -1.79
N LYS A 200 21.69 -12.17 -1.45
CA LYS A 200 22.77 -11.64 -0.59
C LYS A 200 22.74 -12.23 0.83
N GLY A 201 21.58 -12.57 1.37
CA GLY A 201 21.46 -13.18 2.70
C GLY A 201 21.72 -14.69 2.75
N LYS A 202 22.12 -15.32 1.64
CA LYS A 202 22.44 -16.76 1.58
C LYS A 202 23.95 -17.02 1.52
N LEU A 203 24.75 -15.98 1.60
CA LEU A 203 26.21 -16.03 1.73
C LEU A 203 26.58 -15.80 3.20
#